data_3aaa44f1a692b20e2e925098e70a8ba0
#
_entry.id   3aaa44f1a692b20e2e925098e70a8ba0
#
_cell.length_a   1.000
_cell.length_b   1.000
_cell.length_c   1.000
_cell.angle_alpha   90.00
_cell.angle_beta   90.00
_cell.angle_gamma   90.00
#
_symmetry.space_group_name_H-M   'P 1'
#
loop_
_entity.id
_entity.type
_entity.pdbx_description
1 polymer ?
#
loop_
_entity_poly.entity_id
_entity_poly.type
_entity_poly.pdbx_seq_one_letter_code
_entity_poly.pdbx_strand_id
1 'polypeptide(L)'
;MTLREYLQTRATFLLRILENPILQEHGHFPDLLRATFHLRDELLNRADLSELPDADRQHLEIDIARAFKLLVFEWLSYMRYLKDNYGYLLSLAMRVNPFNPKASAIVHGPERR
;
A
#
# COMPACT_ATOMS: atom_id res chain seq x y z
N MET A 1 12.93 7.05 -7.73
CA MET A 1 11.90 7.81 -6.98
C MET A 1 11.85 7.31 -5.55
N THR A 2 12.00 8.22 -4.60
CA THR A 2 11.87 7.89 -3.17
C THR A 2 10.41 7.78 -2.76
N LEU A 3 10.14 7.13 -1.63
CA LEU A 3 8.80 7.06 -1.06
C LEU A 3 8.23 8.45 -0.82
N ARG A 4 9.04 9.39 -0.31
CA ARG A 4 8.64 10.78 -0.10
C ARG A 4 8.15 11.45 -1.38
N GLU A 5 8.92 11.33 -2.46
CA GLU A 5 8.58 11.91 -3.76
C GLU A 5 7.30 11.28 -4.32
N TYR A 6 7.18 9.96 -4.22
CA TYR A 6 6.00 9.24 -4.68
C TYR A 6 4.73 9.72 -3.95
N LEU A 7 4.77 9.80 -2.63
CA LEU A 7 3.62 10.26 -1.84
C LEU A 7 3.27 11.71 -2.14
N GLN A 8 4.28 12.55 -2.39
CA GLN A 8 4.07 13.95 -2.75
C GLN A 8 3.33 14.08 -4.08
N THR A 9 3.71 13.28 -5.08
CA THR A 9 3.09 13.33 -6.41
C THR A 9 1.69 12.71 -6.45
N ARG A 10 1.31 11.89 -5.45
CA ARG A 10 0.02 11.22 -5.39
C ARG A 10 -0.99 11.89 -4.45
N ALA A 11 -0.68 13.07 -3.94
CA ALA A 11 -1.52 13.75 -2.96
C ALA A 11 -2.96 13.95 -3.44
N THR A 12 -3.15 14.42 -4.68
CA THR A 12 -4.49 14.64 -5.25
C THR A 12 -5.27 13.35 -5.38
N PHE A 13 -4.62 12.27 -5.82
CA PHE A 13 -5.24 10.96 -5.93
C PHE A 13 -5.68 10.43 -4.56
N LEU A 14 -4.81 10.55 -3.57
CA LEU A 14 -5.11 10.12 -2.19
C LEU A 14 -6.29 10.91 -1.60
N LEU A 15 -6.36 12.21 -1.85
CA LEU A 15 -7.48 13.04 -1.38
C LEU A 15 -8.79 12.61 -2.02
N ARG A 16 -8.80 12.31 -3.31
CA ARG A 16 -10.00 11.83 -4.00
C ARG A 16 -10.50 10.52 -3.42
N ILE A 17 -9.59 9.61 -3.09
CA ILE A 17 -9.94 8.34 -2.43
C ILE A 17 -10.51 8.62 -1.05
N LEU A 18 -9.88 9.49 -0.28
CA LEU A 18 -10.33 9.84 1.08
C LEU A 18 -11.73 10.45 1.08
N GLU A 19 -12.07 11.22 0.06
CA GLU A 19 -13.38 11.88 -0.09
C GLU A 19 -14.47 10.94 -0.61
N ASN A 20 -14.13 9.74 -1.06
CA ASN A 20 -15.09 8.79 -1.60
C ASN A 20 -15.85 8.10 -0.46
N PRO A 21 -17.18 8.35 -0.31
CA PRO A 21 -17.94 7.78 0.80
C PRO A 21 -18.03 6.25 0.76
N ILE A 22 -17.99 5.65 -0.42
CA ILE A 22 -18.03 4.18 -0.56
C ILE A 22 -16.78 3.56 0.05
N LEU A 23 -15.62 4.13 -0.19
CA LEU A 23 -14.36 3.63 0.33
C LEU A 23 -14.22 3.86 1.83
N GLN A 24 -14.83 4.93 2.37
CA GLN A 24 -14.83 5.22 3.80
C GLN A 24 -15.63 4.19 4.61
N GLU A 25 -16.55 3.48 3.99
CA GLU A 25 -17.34 2.45 4.63
C GLU A 25 -16.68 1.06 4.57
N HIS A 26 -15.54 0.94 3.88
CA HIS A 26 -14.84 -0.33 3.72
C HIS A 26 -13.85 -0.59 4.87
N GLY A 27 -14.29 -1.30 5.90
CA GLY A 27 -13.45 -1.93 6.92
C GLY A 27 -12.27 -1.08 7.40
N HIS A 28 -11.05 -1.54 7.14
CA HIS A 28 -9.81 -0.87 7.56
C HIS A 28 -9.25 0.12 6.52
N PHE A 29 -9.95 0.33 5.42
CA PHE A 29 -9.47 1.21 4.35
C PHE A 29 -9.28 2.66 4.83
N PRO A 30 -10.21 3.25 5.61
CA PRO A 30 -9.98 4.58 6.17
C PRO A 30 -8.74 4.65 7.06
N ASP A 31 -8.44 3.60 7.81
CA ASP A 31 -7.24 3.53 8.66
C ASP A 31 -5.97 3.52 7.81
N LEU A 32 -5.97 2.78 6.69
CA LEU A 32 -4.86 2.77 5.74
C LEU A 32 -4.64 4.16 5.15
N LEU A 33 -5.70 4.85 4.75
CA LEU A 33 -5.58 6.20 4.21
C LEU A 33 -5.00 7.17 5.23
N ARG A 34 -5.50 7.14 6.47
CA ARG A 34 -4.98 8.00 7.54
C ARG A 34 -3.52 7.72 7.81
N ALA A 35 -3.12 6.45 7.88
CA ALA A 35 -1.72 6.08 8.09
C ALA A 35 -0.82 6.55 6.93
N THR A 36 -1.31 6.46 5.70
CA THR A 36 -0.58 6.91 4.51
C THR A 36 -0.41 8.43 4.50
N PHE A 37 -1.47 9.19 4.79
CA PHE A 37 -1.40 10.64 4.89
C PHE A 37 -0.47 11.09 6.03
N HIS A 38 -0.55 10.43 7.17
CA HIS A 38 0.33 10.74 8.30
C HIS A 38 1.80 10.51 7.92
N LEU A 39 2.10 9.38 7.28
CA LEU A 39 3.46 9.07 6.82
C LEU A 39 3.93 10.13 5.80
N ARG A 40 3.07 10.50 4.86
CA ARG A 40 3.38 11.55 3.89
C ARG A 40 3.75 12.87 4.59
N ASP A 41 2.92 13.31 5.52
CA ASP A 41 3.15 14.56 6.25
C ASP A 41 4.44 14.50 7.06
N GLU A 42 4.70 13.39 7.74
CA GLU A 42 5.94 13.19 8.48
C GLU A 42 7.18 13.30 7.57
N LEU A 43 7.14 12.66 6.41
CA LEU A 43 8.27 12.69 5.47
C LEU A 43 8.47 14.08 4.85
N LEU A 44 7.38 14.76 4.49
CA LEU A 44 7.45 16.09 3.86
C LEU A 44 7.88 17.19 4.82
N ASN A 45 7.67 17.00 6.12
CA ASN A 45 8.06 17.99 7.13
C ASN A 45 9.54 17.91 7.50
N ARG A 46 10.31 17.00 6.92
CA ARG A 46 11.74 16.88 7.10
C ARG A 46 12.46 17.32 5.84
N ALA A 47 13.36 18.31 5.98
CA ALA A 47 14.12 18.84 4.84
C ALA A 47 15.10 17.80 4.28
N ASP A 48 15.73 17.01 5.16
CA ASP A 48 16.73 16.02 4.79
C ASP A 48 16.47 14.74 5.60
N LEU A 49 16.30 13.61 4.89
CA LEU A 49 16.06 12.30 5.49
C LEU A 49 17.35 11.50 5.73
N SER A 50 18.51 12.00 5.25
CA SER A 50 19.76 11.25 5.34
C SER A 50 20.45 11.37 6.70
N GLU A 51 20.16 12.41 7.47
CA GLU A 51 20.85 12.71 8.73
C GLU A 51 19.86 12.92 9.88
N LEU A 52 19.02 11.92 10.14
CA LEU A 52 18.06 11.99 11.23
C LEU A 52 18.62 11.36 12.49
N PRO A 53 18.30 11.90 13.69
CA PRO A 53 18.59 11.21 14.94
C PRO A 53 17.99 9.81 14.96
N ASP A 54 18.61 8.88 15.69
CA ASP A 54 18.12 7.50 15.76
C ASP A 54 16.69 7.41 16.26
N ALA A 55 16.31 8.23 17.24
CA ALA A 55 14.95 8.25 17.77
C ALA A 55 13.94 8.64 16.70
N ASP A 56 14.28 9.61 15.84
CA ASP A 56 13.40 10.05 14.76
C ASP A 56 13.31 9.01 13.66
N ARG A 57 14.41 8.36 13.34
CA ARG A 57 14.42 7.25 12.38
C ARG A 57 13.51 6.11 12.85
N GLN A 58 13.58 5.75 14.12
CA GLN A 58 12.71 4.74 14.72
C GLN A 58 11.23 5.16 14.64
N HIS A 59 10.94 6.42 14.86
CA HIS A 59 9.59 6.97 14.73
C HIS A 59 9.06 6.77 13.31
N LEU A 60 9.85 7.11 12.30
CA LEU A 60 9.46 6.93 10.89
C LEU A 60 9.31 5.45 10.52
N GLU A 61 10.17 4.58 11.05
CA GLU A 61 10.07 3.14 10.82
C GLU A 61 8.75 2.59 11.36
N ILE A 62 8.30 3.08 12.52
CA ILE A 62 7.00 2.69 13.10
C ILE A 62 5.85 3.14 12.18
N ASP A 63 5.90 4.38 11.68
CA ASP A 63 4.88 4.90 10.79
C ASP A 63 4.83 4.13 9.47
N ILE A 64 5.97 3.80 8.90
CA ILE A 64 6.08 2.99 7.69
C ILE A 64 5.51 1.58 7.93
N ALA A 65 5.89 0.95 9.04
CA ALA A 65 5.42 -0.38 9.39
C ALA A 65 3.89 -0.41 9.57
N ARG A 66 3.32 0.63 10.18
CA ARG A 66 1.87 0.76 10.35
C ARG A 66 1.15 0.83 9.01
N ALA A 67 1.60 1.71 8.11
CA ALA A 67 1.01 1.85 6.79
C ALA A 67 1.15 0.57 5.98
N PHE A 68 2.32 -0.06 6.01
CA PHE A 68 2.57 -1.32 5.29
C PHE A 68 1.68 -2.45 5.79
N LYS A 69 1.55 -2.60 7.10
CA LYS A 69 0.69 -3.63 7.71
C LYS A 69 -0.77 -3.46 7.28
N LEU A 70 -1.27 -2.23 7.30
CA LEU A 70 -2.63 -1.94 6.87
C LEU A 70 -2.81 -2.20 5.37
N LEU A 71 -1.80 -1.88 4.57
CA LEU A 71 -1.82 -2.14 3.13
C LEU A 71 -1.90 -3.65 2.83
N VAL A 72 -1.10 -4.47 3.51
CA VAL A 72 -1.14 -5.93 3.38
C VAL A 72 -2.52 -6.46 3.77
N PHE A 73 -3.08 -5.93 4.85
CA PHE A 73 -4.41 -6.34 5.33
C PHE A 73 -5.49 -6.05 4.29
N GLU A 74 -5.47 -4.87 3.68
CA GLU A 74 -6.41 -4.50 2.62
C GLU A 74 -6.21 -5.35 1.37
N TRP A 75 -4.97 -5.67 1.00
CA TRP A 75 -4.68 -6.56 -0.11
C TRP A 75 -5.30 -7.94 0.11
N LEU A 76 -5.11 -8.51 1.29
CA LEU A 76 -5.68 -9.82 1.64
C LEU A 76 -7.21 -9.79 1.62
N SER A 77 -7.82 -8.72 2.11
CA SER A 77 -9.27 -8.53 2.07
C SER A 77 -9.79 -8.48 0.63
N TYR A 78 -9.06 -7.79 -0.25
CA TYR A 78 -9.38 -7.73 -1.67
C TYR A 78 -9.25 -9.10 -2.33
N MET A 79 -8.20 -9.86 -2.01
CA MET A 79 -8.03 -11.22 -2.54
C MET A 79 -9.17 -12.13 -2.12
N ARG A 80 -9.63 -12.02 -0.88
CA ARG A 80 -10.78 -12.78 -0.39
C ARG A 80 -12.05 -12.41 -1.15
N TYR A 81 -12.28 -11.12 -1.35
CA TYR A 81 -13.41 -10.62 -2.11
C TYR A 81 -13.43 -11.18 -3.54
N LEU A 82 -12.29 -11.15 -4.23
CA LEU A 82 -12.18 -11.71 -5.57
C LEU A 82 -12.41 -13.22 -5.60
N LYS A 83 -11.90 -13.93 -4.60
CA LYS A 83 -12.11 -15.39 -4.48
C LYS A 83 -13.60 -15.72 -4.39
N ASP A 84 -14.35 -14.95 -3.59
CA ASP A 84 -15.75 -15.23 -3.31
C ASP A 84 -16.69 -14.79 -4.44
N ASN A 85 -16.29 -13.79 -5.23
CA ASN A 85 -17.17 -13.15 -6.21
C ASN A 85 -16.67 -13.26 -7.66
N TYR A 86 -15.35 -13.25 -7.87
CA TYR A 86 -14.75 -13.17 -9.22
C TYR A 86 -13.46 -14.00 -9.28
N GLY A 87 -13.59 -15.33 -9.26
CA GLY A 87 -12.43 -16.23 -9.21
C GLY A 87 -11.43 -16.04 -10.34
N TYR A 88 -11.87 -15.70 -11.55
CA TYR A 88 -10.97 -15.45 -12.68
C TYR A 88 -10.12 -14.18 -12.48
N LEU A 89 -10.66 -13.16 -11.82
CA LEU A 89 -9.90 -11.95 -11.47
C LEU A 89 -8.89 -12.23 -10.37
N LEU A 90 -9.20 -13.15 -9.48
CA LEU A 90 -8.25 -13.58 -8.45
C LEU A 90 -6.98 -14.14 -9.08
N SER A 91 -7.11 -14.98 -10.09
CA SER A 91 -5.97 -15.58 -10.79
C SER A 91 -5.01 -14.50 -11.31
N LEU A 92 -5.52 -13.49 -11.99
CA LEU A 92 -4.71 -12.37 -12.48
C LEU A 92 -4.09 -11.58 -11.31
N ALA A 93 -4.89 -11.25 -10.30
CA ALA A 93 -4.41 -10.47 -9.14
C ALA A 93 -3.28 -11.18 -8.41
N MET A 94 -3.36 -12.50 -8.26
CA MET A 94 -2.31 -13.30 -7.61
C MET A 94 -1.02 -13.32 -8.45
N ARG A 95 -1.14 -13.37 -9.78
CA ARG A 95 0.02 -13.37 -10.67
C ARG A 95 0.75 -12.02 -10.66
N VAL A 96 0.01 -10.92 -10.58
CA VAL A 96 0.59 -9.56 -10.57
C VAL A 96 0.73 -8.98 -9.16
N ASN A 97 0.74 -9.82 -8.15
CA ASN A 97 0.85 -9.44 -6.74
C ASN A 97 1.94 -8.37 -6.52
N PRO A 98 1.59 -7.16 -6.03
CA PRO A 98 2.53 -6.06 -5.87
C PRO A 98 3.61 -6.32 -4.81
N PHE A 99 3.42 -7.32 -3.94
CA PHE A 99 4.38 -7.69 -2.90
C PHE A 99 5.42 -8.71 -3.40
N ASN A 100 5.28 -9.20 -4.63
CA ASN A 100 6.21 -10.14 -5.24
C ASN A 100 7.01 -9.45 -6.35
N PRO A 101 8.34 -9.26 -6.18
CA PRO A 101 9.16 -8.58 -7.20
C PRO A 101 9.24 -9.35 -8.52
N LYS A 102 8.89 -10.64 -8.51
CA LYS A 102 8.87 -11.48 -9.71
C LYS A 102 7.48 -11.63 -10.31
N ALA A 103 6.51 -10.82 -9.86
CA ALA A 103 5.15 -10.90 -10.34
C ALA A 103 5.07 -10.64 -11.85
N SER A 104 4.21 -11.42 -12.53
CA SER A 104 4.00 -11.29 -13.97
C SER A 104 2.59 -11.76 -14.32
N ALA A 105 1.93 -11.06 -15.25
CA ALA A 105 0.63 -11.48 -15.77
C ALA A 105 0.71 -12.77 -16.62
N ILE A 106 1.91 -13.12 -17.08
CA ILE A 106 2.13 -14.25 -17.97
C ILE A 106 1.92 -15.55 -17.21
N VAL A 107 1.07 -16.43 -17.77
CA VAL A 107 0.85 -17.77 -17.22
C VAL A 107 1.95 -18.70 -17.73
N HIS A 108 2.69 -19.29 -16.80
CA HIS A 108 3.68 -20.30 -17.10
C HIS A 108 3.07 -21.70 -16.82
N GLY A 109 3.40 -22.69 -17.63
CA GLY A 109 2.98 -24.07 -17.41
C GLY A 109 3.59 -24.60 -16.11
N PRO A 110 3.13 -25.79 -15.65
CA PRO A 110 3.69 -26.40 -14.44
C PRO A 110 5.19 -26.63 -14.63
N GLU A 111 5.96 -26.35 -13.56
CA GLU A 111 7.38 -26.62 -13.57
C GLU A 111 7.63 -28.12 -13.78
N ARG A 112 8.48 -28.44 -14.73
CA ARG A 112 8.95 -29.81 -14.91
C ARG A 112 10.01 -30.10 -13.86
N ARG A 113 9.72 -31.03 -13.03
CA ARG A 113 10.68 -31.55 -12.06
C ARG A 113 11.52 -32.65 -12.69
#